data_7366f377cb31b629c57ae98c0d122742
#
_entry.id   7366f377cb31b629c57ae98c0d122742
#
_cell.length_a   1.000
_cell.length_b   1.000
_cell.length_c   1.000
_cell.angle_alpha   90.00
_cell.angle_beta   90.00
_cell.angle_gamma   90.00
#
_symmetry.space_group_name_H-M   'P 1'
#
loop_
_entity.id
_entity.type
_entity.pdbx_description
1 polymer ?
#
loop_
_entity_poly.entity_id
_entity_poly.type
_entity_poly.pdbx_seq_one_letter_code
_entity_poly.pdbx_strand_id
1 'polypeptide(L)'
;MAENNTILIIDDEIQIRRLLEISLSLNGYKVISAETGKSGVVDAATHSPALIILDLGLPDIEGLEVLKRLREWFYKPIIILSVRNSEEDIIMALDSGANDYLTKPFRTGELLARIRAAIRLSEKGAEVPVLEFGSLSIDMINHIVKRDGKIIKLTSTEYSLLCLMAKNQGCVLTHKSILKEVWGYGYVEQTQYLRVFVAQLRKKIENNPSNPTLIITESGIGYRFGD
;
A
#
# COMPACT_ATOMS: atom_id res chain seq x y z
N MET A 1 -7.79 20.54 -10.07
CA MET A 1 -8.01 19.84 -8.78
C MET A 1 -6.88 20.27 -7.87
N ALA A 2 -7.13 20.65 -6.63
CA ALA A 2 -6.06 21.06 -5.72
C ALA A 2 -5.17 19.84 -5.48
N GLU A 3 -3.88 19.95 -5.84
CA GLU A 3 -2.89 18.93 -5.53
C GLU A 3 -2.89 18.71 -4.01
N ASN A 4 -3.03 17.46 -3.60
CA ASN A 4 -2.99 17.10 -2.18
C ASN A 4 -1.53 17.13 -1.70
N ASN A 5 -1.05 18.32 -1.33
CA ASN A 5 0.31 18.54 -0.85
C ASN A 5 0.44 18.35 0.67
N THR A 6 -0.41 17.51 1.27
CA THR A 6 -0.37 17.27 2.72
C THR A 6 0.64 16.18 3.05
N ILE A 7 1.56 16.44 3.97
CA ILE A 7 2.52 15.47 4.52
C ILE A 7 2.15 15.19 5.98
N LEU A 8 2.07 13.90 6.34
CA LEU A 8 1.91 13.49 7.73
C LEU A 8 3.27 13.10 8.30
N ILE A 9 3.59 13.65 9.48
CA ILE A 9 4.78 13.31 10.26
C ILE A 9 4.34 12.48 11.46
N ILE A 10 4.93 11.30 11.65
CA ILE A 10 4.71 10.45 12.82
C ILE A 10 6.06 10.27 13.51
N ASP A 11 6.28 11.00 14.59
CA ASP A 11 7.55 11.07 15.31
C ASP A 11 7.25 11.54 16.74
N ASP A 12 7.82 10.95 17.78
CA ASP A 12 7.58 11.34 19.17
C ASP A 12 8.42 12.55 19.60
N GLU A 13 9.52 12.82 18.91
CA GLU A 13 10.42 13.92 19.20
C GLU A 13 9.84 15.27 18.75
N ILE A 14 9.38 16.10 19.68
CA ILE A 14 8.80 17.43 19.41
C ILE A 14 9.74 18.34 18.60
N GLN A 15 11.05 18.23 18.82
CA GLN A 15 12.05 19.03 18.11
C GLN A 15 12.12 18.66 16.64
N ILE A 16 12.06 17.37 16.32
CA ILE A 16 12.05 16.87 14.95
C ILE A 16 10.77 17.29 14.25
N ARG A 17 9.59 17.09 14.90
CA ARG A 17 8.31 17.52 14.31
C ARG A 17 8.30 19.02 13.99
N ARG A 18 8.75 19.89 14.91
CA ARG A 18 8.81 21.34 14.67
C ARG A 18 9.78 21.73 13.55
N LEU A 19 10.95 21.09 13.50
CA LEU A 19 11.91 21.31 12.40
C LEU A 19 11.29 20.95 11.05
N LEU A 20 10.63 19.79 10.98
CA LEU A 20 9.98 19.32 9.76
C LEU A 20 8.77 20.18 9.38
N GLU A 21 7.92 20.56 10.34
CA GLU A 21 6.77 21.44 10.11
C GLU A 21 7.21 22.78 9.48
N ILE A 22 8.22 23.44 10.05
CA ILE A 22 8.73 24.70 9.51
C ILE A 22 9.32 24.48 8.12
N SER A 23 10.17 23.47 7.97
CA SER A 23 10.88 23.24 6.72
C SER A 23 9.95 22.85 5.57
N LEU A 24 8.94 22.01 5.84
CA LEU A 24 7.98 21.58 4.86
C LEU A 24 6.99 22.69 4.49
N SER A 25 6.51 23.45 5.49
CA SER A 25 5.61 24.59 5.25
C SER A 25 6.25 25.67 4.39
N LEU A 26 7.55 25.98 4.62
CA LEU A 26 8.31 26.91 3.78
C LEU A 26 8.47 26.43 2.33
N ASN A 27 8.33 25.11 2.09
CA ASN A 27 8.36 24.50 0.76
C ASN A 27 6.98 24.21 0.17
N GLY A 28 5.91 24.79 0.71
CA GLY A 28 4.56 24.75 0.15
C GLY A 28 3.74 23.51 0.51
N TYR A 29 4.21 22.69 1.47
CA TYR A 29 3.46 21.53 1.95
C TYR A 29 2.54 21.93 3.13
N LYS A 30 1.37 21.32 3.19
CA LYS A 30 0.58 21.27 4.42
C LYS A 30 1.10 20.16 5.30
N VAL A 31 1.22 20.40 6.60
CA VAL A 31 1.78 19.42 7.53
C VAL A 31 0.74 19.05 8.58
N ILE A 32 0.66 17.76 8.85
CA ILE A 32 -0.05 17.17 9.99
C ILE A 32 0.99 16.41 10.78
N SER A 33 0.95 16.47 12.10
CA SER A 33 1.90 15.77 12.96
C SER A 33 1.20 14.93 14.01
N ALA A 34 1.73 13.73 14.25
CA ALA A 34 1.30 12.78 15.24
C ALA A 34 2.47 12.38 16.13
N GLU A 35 2.22 12.22 17.44
CA GLU A 35 3.25 11.89 18.44
C GLU A 35 3.36 10.39 18.69
N THR A 36 2.38 9.62 18.24
CA THR A 36 2.28 8.18 18.49
C THR A 36 1.90 7.44 17.22
N GLY A 37 2.25 6.16 17.15
CA GLY A 37 1.88 5.31 16.02
C GLY A 37 0.37 5.18 15.85
N LYS A 38 -0.37 5.05 16.96
CA LYS A 38 -1.85 4.96 16.92
C LYS A 38 -2.49 6.22 16.35
N SER A 39 -2.09 7.39 16.83
CA SER A 39 -2.62 8.66 16.31
C SER A 39 -2.24 8.84 14.84
N GLY A 40 -1.00 8.49 14.46
CA GLY A 40 -0.54 8.57 13.09
C GLY A 40 -1.35 7.72 12.11
N VAL A 41 -1.71 6.49 12.48
CA VAL A 41 -2.58 5.62 11.65
C VAL A 41 -3.97 6.25 11.47
N VAL A 42 -4.55 6.82 12.53
CA VAL A 42 -5.86 7.51 12.47
C VAL A 42 -5.78 8.76 11.58
N ASP A 43 -4.73 9.57 11.75
CA ASP A 43 -4.52 10.79 10.96
C ASP A 43 -4.28 10.47 9.49
N ALA A 44 -3.55 9.40 9.18
CA ALA A 44 -3.36 8.92 7.81
C ALA A 44 -4.69 8.55 7.15
N ALA A 45 -5.57 7.86 7.87
CA ALA A 45 -6.89 7.47 7.36
C ALA A 45 -7.82 8.68 7.18
N THR A 46 -7.78 9.64 8.10
CA THR A 46 -8.66 10.81 8.11
C THR A 46 -8.31 11.81 7.03
N HIS A 47 -7.02 12.06 6.83
CA HIS A 47 -6.54 13.16 5.98
C HIS A 47 -5.99 12.69 4.63
N SER A 48 -5.78 11.38 4.41
CA SER A 48 -5.22 10.80 3.18
C SER A 48 -4.00 11.59 2.64
N PRO A 49 -2.91 11.74 3.43
CA PRO A 49 -1.77 12.57 3.05
C PRO A 49 -1.15 12.12 1.72
N ALA A 50 -0.39 13.01 1.06
CA ALA A 50 0.36 12.68 -0.14
C ALA A 50 1.60 11.83 0.16
N LEU A 51 2.15 11.97 1.38
CA LEU A 51 3.33 11.25 1.84
C LEU A 51 3.32 11.18 3.37
N ILE A 52 3.86 10.10 3.94
CA ILE A 52 4.09 9.95 5.38
C ILE A 52 5.59 9.92 5.65
N ILE A 53 6.04 10.66 6.66
CA ILE A 53 7.35 10.53 7.30
C ILE A 53 7.11 9.78 8.61
N LEU A 54 7.78 8.66 8.81
CA LEU A 54 7.55 7.75 9.94
C LEU A 54 8.84 7.46 10.69
N ASP A 55 8.88 7.76 11.99
CA ASP A 55 9.93 7.24 12.86
C ASP A 55 9.63 5.79 13.29
N LEU A 56 10.70 5.02 13.49
CA LEU A 56 10.62 3.65 14.03
C LEU A 56 10.62 3.61 15.55
N GLY A 57 11.11 4.66 16.22
CA GLY A 57 11.27 4.75 17.67
C GLY A 57 10.07 5.30 18.42
N LEU A 58 8.84 4.91 18.06
CA LEU A 58 7.62 5.43 18.67
C LEU A 58 7.35 4.83 20.06
N PRO A 59 6.69 5.58 20.98
CA PRO A 59 6.55 5.18 22.37
C PRO A 59 5.45 4.13 22.62
N ASP A 60 4.50 3.97 21.71
CA ASP A 60 3.29 3.16 21.89
C ASP A 60 3.25 1.88 21.06
N ILE A 61 3.73 1.94 19.82
CA ILE A 61 3.81 0.80 18.91
C ILE A 61 5.12 0.92 18.13
N GLU A 62 5.80 -0.18 17.88
CA GLU A 62 7.00 -0.17 17.05
C GLU A 62 6.68 0.38 15.64
N GLY A 63 7.50 1.32 15.15
CA GLY A 63 7.23 1.99 13.87
C GLY A 63 7.18 1.03 12.68
N LEU A 64 7.88 -0.09 12.73
CA LEU A 64 7.76 -1.15 11.72
C LEU A 64 6.36 -1.79 11.69
N GLU A 65 5.74 -1.95 12.86
CA GLU A 65 4.35 -2.43 12.95
C GLU A 65 3.37 -1.38 12.43
N VAL A 66 3.63 -0.09 12.70
CA VAL A 66 2.87 1.03 12.12
C VAL A 66 2.96 1.01 10.60
N LEU A 67 4.18 0.83 10.04
CA LEU A 67 4.40 0.70 8.59
C LEU A 67 3.56 -0.44 7.99
N LYS A 68 3.60 -1.63 8.59
CA LYS A 68 2.83 -2.79 8.12
C LYS A 68 1.32 -2.52 8.13
N ARG A 69 0.78 -1.94 9.22
CA ARG A 69 -0.64 -1.55 9.32
C ARG A 69 -1.04 -0.51 8.30
N LEU A 70 -0.19 0.49 8.07
CA LEU A 70 -0.42 1.48 7.03
C LEU A 70 -0.45 0.81 5.66
N ARG A 71 0.47 -0.11 5.36
CA ARG A 71 0.57 -0.80 4.07
C ARG A 71 -0.61 -1.74 3.74
N GLU A 72 -1.44 -2.07 4.70
CA GLU A 72 -2.69 -2.78 4.43
C GLU A 72 -3.66 -1.96 3.54
N TRP A 73 -3.56 -0.62 3.58
CA TRP A 73 -4.51 0.27 2.90
C TRP A 73 -3.91 1.58 2.36
N PHE A 74 -2.73 2.01 2.82
CA PHE A 74 -2.08 3.25 2.39
C PHE A 74 -0.94 2.96 1.41
N TYR A 75 -1.10 3.36 0.14
CA TYR A 75 -0.18 3.02 -0.96
C TYR A 75 0.68 4.18 -1.44
N LYS A 76 0.41 5.39 -0.92
CA LYS A 76 1.25 6.55 -1.19
C LYS A 76 2.59 6.42 -0.46
N PRO A 77 3.59 7.25 -0.82
CA PRO A 77 4.92 7.12 -0.27
C PRO A 77 4.99 7.20 1.26
N ILE A 78 5.79 6.31 1.85
CA ILE A 78 6.23 6.37 3.26
C ILE A 78 7.74 6.41 3.26
N ILE A 79 8.31 7.45 3.87
CA ILE A 79 9.75 7.61 4.12
C ILE A 79 9.99 7.36 5.59
N ILE A 80 10.90 6.42 5.89
CA ILE A 80 11.35 6.19 7.26
C ILE A 80 12.40 7.25 7.62
N LEU A 81 12.30 7.81 8.82
CA LEU A 81 13.25 8.75 9.38
C LEU A 81 13.62 8.32 10.80
N SER A 82 14.75 7.64 11.00
CA SER A 82 15.06 7.00 12.28
C SER A 82 16.53 7.11 12.67
N VAL A 83 16.81 6.99 13.97
CA VAL A 83 18.18 6.86 14.49
C VAL A 83 18.79 5.47 14.26
N ARG A 84 17.96 4.46 13.98
CA ARG A 84 18.44 3.10 13.64
C ARG A 84 19.15 3.16 12.29
N ASN A 85 20.37 2.65 12.24
CA ASN A 85 21.21 2.72 11.06
C ASN A 85 21.88 1.38 10.70
N SER A 86 21.43 0.29 11.32
CA SER A 86 21.91 -1.04 10.93
C SER A 86 21.38 -1.41 9.54
N GLU A 87 22.18 -2.14 8.78
CA GLU A 87 21.78 -2.63 7.47
C GLU A 87 20.50 -3.47 7.55
N GLU A 88 20.37 -4.25 8.61
CA GLU A 88 19.21 -5.11 8.88
C GLU A 88 17.92 -4.29 9.08
N ASP A 89 17.97 -3.21 9.86
CA ASP A 89 16.82 -2.33 10.08
C ASP A 89 16.37 -1.66 8.78
N ILE A 90 17.33 -1.21 7.97
CA ILE A 90 17.06 -0.54 6.69
C ILE A 90 16.39 -1.54 5.72
N ILE A 91 16.98 -2.73 5.55
CA ILE A 91 16.44 -3.77 4.68
C ILE A 91 15.03 -4.16 5.14
N MET A 92 14.84 -4.41 6.44
CA MET A 92 13.55 -4.81 7.00
C MET A 92 12.46 -3.76 6.75
N ALA A 93 12.79 -2.47 6.88
CA ALA A 93 11.83 -1.40 6.62
C ALA A 93 11.48 -1.30 5.13
N LEU A 94 12.45 -1.38 4.23
CA LEU A 94 12.24 -1.36 2.79
C LEU A 94 11.43 -2.58 2.31
N ASP A 95 11.75 -3.78 2.78
CA ASP A 95 11.03 -5.02 2.48
C ASP A 95 9.59 -5.01 3.06
N SER A 96 9.38 -4.28 4.16
CA SER A 96 8.05 -4.06 4.73
C SER A 96 7.24 -2.98 4.01
N GLY A 97 7.80 -2.39 2.94
CA GLY A 97 7.09 -1.48 2.04
C GLY A 97 7.40 0.00 2.23
N ALA A 98 8.44 0.39 2.98
CA ALA A 98 8.92 1.76 2.95
C ALA A 98 9.45 2.10 1.54
N ASN A 99 9.19 3.35 1.08
CA ASN A 99 9.69 3.80 -0.21
C ASN A 99 11.12 4.33 -0.14
N ASP A 100 11.52 4.80 1.02
CA ASP A 100 12.88 5.29 1.27
C ASP A 100 13.18 5.25 2.77
N TYR A 101 14.46 5.33 3.10
CA TYR A 101 14.97 5.32 4.46
C TYR A 101 16.04 6.40 4.63
N LEU A 102 15.89 7.24 5.66
CA LEU A 102 16.85 8.28 5.98
C LEU A 102 17.20 8.23 7.46
N THR A 103 18.51 8.20 7.76
CA THR A 103 18.99 8.14 9.14
C THR A 103 19.06 9.52 9.78
N LYS A 104 18.73 9.60 11.07
CA LYS A 104 19.00 10.78 11.90
C LYS A 104 20.47 10.73 12.40
N PRO A 105 21.23 11.84 12.38
CA PRO A 105 20.87 13.18 11.93
C PRO A 105 20.88 13.31 10.39
N PHE A 106 19.96 14.10 9.85
CA PHE A 106 19.76 14.29 8.41
C PHE A 106 19.93 15.76 8.00
N ARG A 107 20.13 15.97 6.70
CA ARG A 107 20.12 17.31 6.10
C ARG A 107 18.72 17.60 5.54
N THR A 108 18.13 18.73 5.93
CA THR A 108 16.79 19.12 5.47
C THR A 108 16.66 19.15 3.95
N GLY A 109 17.69 19.62 3.24
CA GLY A 109 17.71 19.66 1.78
C GLY A 109 17.67 18.25 1.15
N GLU A 110 18.33 17.27 1.77
CA GLU A 110 18.29 15.87 1.33
C GLU A 110 16.88 15.28 1.51
N LEU A 111 16.30 15.45 2.70
CA LEU A 111 14.93 14.98 2.96
C LEU A 111 13.93 15.57 1.97
N LEU A 112 13.99 16.88 1.73
CA LEU A 112 13.12 17.56 0.75
C LEU A 112 13.30 17.01 -0.68
N ALA A 113 14.54 16.69 -1.08
CA ALA A 113 14.80 16.08 -2.38
C ALA A 113 14.17 14.67 -2.49
N ARG A 114 14.27 13.86 -1.44
CA ARG A 114 13.66 12.52 -1.36
C ARG A 114 12.13 12.59 -1.37
N ILE A 115 11.55 13.52 -0.62
CA ILE A 115 10.09 13.78 -0.63
C ILE A 115 9.61 14.10 -2.05
N ARG A 116 10.26 15.06 -2.72
CA ARG A 116 9.89 15.41 -4.11
C ARG A 116 10.05 14.24 -5.06
N ALA A 117 11.11 13.44 -4.91
CA ALA A 117 11.32 12.25 -5.73
C ALA A 117 10.23 11.20 -5.49
N ALA A 118 9.90 10.92 -4.23
CA ALA A 118 8.87 9.95 -3.86
C ALA A 118 7.47 10.36 -4.37
N ILE A 119 7.08 11.62 -4.18
CA ILE A 119 5.80 12.15 -4.69
C ILE A 119 5.78 12.08 -6.22
N ARG A 120 6.81 12.55 -6.90
CA ARG A 120 6.90 12.50 -8.37
C ARG A 120 6.83 11.07 -8.92
N LEU A 121 7.46 10.10 -8.25
CA LEU A 121 7.39 8.69 -8.65
C LEU A 121 5.99 8.12 -8.43
N SER A 122 5.33 8.50 -7.35
CA SER A 122 3.96 8.12 -7.08
C SER A 122 2.96 8.76 -8.07
N GLU A 123 3.20 10.00 -8.49
CA GLU A 123 2.43 10.68 -9.51
C GLU A 123 2.71 10.15 -10.94
N LYS A 124 3.95 9.79 -11.24
CA LYS A 124 4.30 9.12 -12.50
C LYS A 124 3.85 7.66 -12.54
N GLY A 125 3.74 7.01 -11.38
CA GLY A 125 3.01 5.74 -11.23
C GLY A 125 1.49 5.91 -11.38
N ALA A 126 0.99 7.17 -11.41
CA ALA A 126 -0.39 7.50 -11.77
C ALA A 126 -0.72 7.31 -13.26
N GLU A 127 0.27 6.98 -14.09
CA GLU A 127 0.07 6.30 -15.39
C GLU A 127 0.09 4.76 -15.25
N VAL A 128 -0.09 4.19 -14.04
CA VAL A 128 -0.51 2.79 -13.97
C VAL A 128 -1.97 2.78 -14.41
N PRO A 129 -2.22 2.22 -15.57
CA PRO A 129 -3.53 2.31 -16.18
C PRO A 129 -4.55 1.74 -15.21
N VAL A 130 -5.72 2.34 -15.18
CA VAL A 130 -6.90 1.62 -14.77
C VAL A 130 -6.86 0.32 -15.57
N LEU A 131 -6.60 -0.79 -14.90
CA LEU A 131 -6.59 -2.07 -15.60
C LEU A 131 -8.02 -2.38 -16.01
N GLU A 132 -8.28 -2.51 -17.30
CA GLU A 132 -9.61 -2.76 -17.83
C GLU A 132 -9.71 -4.19 -18.37
N PHE A 133 -10.71 -4.90 -17.87
CA PHE A 133 -11.02 -6.28 -18.25
C PHE A 133 -12.50 -6.37 -18.61
N GLY A 134 -12.83 -5.99 -19.83
CA GLY A 134 -14.23 -5.88 -20.26
C GLY A 134 -15.02 -4.86 -19.43
N SER A 135 -15.98 -5.32 -18.62
CA SER A 135 -16.77 -4.45 -17.76
C SER A 135 -16.12 -4.14 -16.41
N LEU A 136 -15.02 -4.83 -16.07
CA LEU A 136 -14.29 -4.63 -14.82
C LEU A 136 -13.16 -3.63 -15.01
N SER A 137 -13.09 -2.60 -14.17
CA SER A 137 -11.97 -1.66 -14.10
C SER A 137 -11.38 -1.64 -12.69
N ILE A 138 -10.05 -1.68 -12.60
CA ILE A 138 -9.30 -1.70 -11.35
C ILE A 138 -8.40 -0.48 -11.32
N ASP A 139 -8.77 0.54 -10.57
CA ASP A 139 -7.92 1.68 -10.27
C ASP A 139 -7.00 1.30 -9.10
N MET A 140 -5.75 0.98 -9.42
CA MET A 140 -4.80 0.49 -8.42
C MET A 140 -4.28 1.60 -7.50
N ILE A 141 -4.42 2.86 -7.89
CA ILE A 141 -3.96 4.01 -7.11
C ILE A 141 -5.00 4.39 -6.06
N ASN A 142 -6.26 4.49 -6.50
CA ASN A 142 -7.34 4.90 -5.63
C ASN A 142 -8.03 3.72 -4.95
N HIS A 143 -7.54 2.48 -5.19
CA HIS A 143 -8.15 1.23 -4.68
C HIS A 143 -9.64 1.12 -4.99
N ILE A 144 -10.03 1.60 -6.16
CA ILE A 144 -11.40 1.57 -6.63
C ILE A 144 -11.54 0.47 -7.67
N VAL A 145 -12.42 -0.48 -7.40
CA VAL A 145 -12.85 -1.49 -8.38
C VAL A 145 -14.24 -1.14 -8.83
N LYS A 146 -14.44 -1.09 -10.15
CA LYS A 146 -15.77 -0.86 -10.74
C LYS A 146 -16.11 -2.00 -11.68
N ARG A 147 -17.39 -2.33 -11.75
CA ARG A 147 -17.97 -3.19 -12.76
C ARG A 147 -19.18 -2.48 -13.36
N ASP A 148 -19.23 -2.42 -14.69
CA ASP A 148 -20.26 -1.66 -15.42
C ASP A 148 -20.38 -0.19 -14.91
N GLY A 149 -19.25 0.43 -14.58
CA GLY A 149 -19.18 1.79 -14.02
C GLY A 149 -19.58 1.94 -12.54
N LYS A 150 -20.08 0.87 -11.89
CA LYS A 150 -20.49 0.88 -10.47
C LYS A 150 -19.36 0.38 -9.57
N ILE A 151 -19.12 1.09 -8.46
CA ILE A 151 -18.11 0.71 -7.47
C ILE A 151 -18.50 -0.60 -6.79
N ILE A 152 -17.55 -1.55 -6.75
CA ILE A 152 -17.65 -2.81 -6.01
C ILE A 152 -16.88 -2.67 -4.71
N LYS A 153 -17.51 -2.98 -3.59
CA LYS A 153 -16.84 -3.02 -2.28
C LYS A 153 -16.14 -4.37 -2.10
N LEU A 154 -14.82 -4.34 -2.07
CA LEU A 154 -13.96 -5.46 -1.73
C LEU A 154 -13.38 -5.29 -0.33
N THR A 155 -13.15 -6.40 0.37
CA THR A 155 -12.28 -6.40 1.55
C THR A 155 -10.82 -6.24 1.13
N SER A 156 -9.92 -5.89 2.06
CA SER A 156 -8.49 -5.74 1.77
C SER A 156 -7.90 -7.00 1.14
N THR A 157 -8.26 -8.18 1.67
CA THR A 157 -7.79 -9.47 1.14
C THR A 157 -8.32 -9.77 -0.26
N GLU A 158 -9.61 -9.53 -0.51
CA GLU A 158 -10.21 -9.70 -1.85
C GLU A 158 -9.56 -8.76 -2.86
N TYR A 159 -9.28 -7.52 -2.46
CA TYR A 159 -8.61 -6.54 -3.29
C TYR A 159 -7.17 -6.99 -3.61
N SER A 160 -6.39 -7.41 -2.60
CA SER A 160 -5.02 -7.90 -2.78
C SER A 160 -4.98 -9.12 -3.72
N LEU A 161 -5.91 -10.05 -3.55
CA LEU A 161 -6.05 -11.22 -4.41
C LEU A 161 -6.37 -10.82 -5.86
N LEU A 162 -7.31 -9.89 -6.06
CA LEU A 162 -7.67 -9.38 -7.37
C LEU A 162 -6.49 -8.69 -8.05
N CYS A 163 -5.77 -7.83 -7.33
CA CYS A 163 -4.61 -7.12 -7.86
C CYS A 163 -3.46 -8.05 -8.23
N LEU A 164 -3.18 -9.06 -7.39
CA LEU A 164 -2.17 -10.08 -7.71
C LEU A 164 -2.52 -10.80 -9.02
N MET A 165 -3.77 -11.21 -9.17
CA MET A 165 -4.23 -11.91 -10.38
C MET A 165 -4.20 -10.99 -11.60
N ALA A 166 -4.71 -9.76 -11.49
CA ALA A 166 -4.76 -8.78 -12.59
C ALA A 166 -3.37 -8.37 -13.09
N LYS A 167 -2.40 -8.21 -12.18
CA LYS A 167 -1.00 -7.94 -12.57
C LYS A 167 -0.34 -9.08 -13.35
N ASN A 168 -0.84 -10.29 -13.15
CA ASN A 168 -0.34 -11.50 -13.81
C ASN A 168 -1.37 -12.05 -14.82
N GLN A 169 -2.07 -11.15 -15.51
CA GLN A 169 -3.05 -11.53 -16.54
C GLN A 169 -2.49 -12.56 -17.51
N GLY A 170 -3.29 -13.57 -17.87
CA GLY A 170 -2.91 -14.65 -18.77
C GLY A 170 -1.96 -15.69 -18.16
N CYS A 171 -1.31 -15.41 -17.03
CA CYS A 171 -0.43 -16.35 -16.36
C CYS A 171 -1.18 -17.24 -15.36
N VAL A 172 -0.80 -18.52 -15.31
CA VAL A 172 -1.30 -19.44 -14.27
C VAL A 172 -0.53 -19.22 -12.98
N LEU A 173 -1.24 -18.78 -11.95
CA LEU A 173 -0.71 -18.67 -10.59
C LEU A 173 -1.04 -19.93 -9.79
N THR A 174 -0.02 -20.55 -9.20
CA THR A 174 -0.24 -21.75 -8.37
C THR A 174 -0.93 -21.41 -7.06
N HIS A 175 -1.65 -22.36 -6.46
CA HIS A 175 -2.25 -22.18 -5.14
C HIS A 175 -1.23 -21.70 -4.11
N LYS A 176 -0.03 -22.29 -4.10
CA LYS A 176 1.04 -21.95 -3.17
C LYS A 176 1.57 -20.53 -3.37
N SER A 177 1.76 -20.09 -4.63
CA SER A 177 2.23 -18.74 -4.91
C SER A 177 1.21 -17.69 -4.49
N ILE A 178 -0.08 -17.90 -4.77
CA ILE A 178 -1.14 -16.99 -4.37
C ILE A 178 -1.24 -16.89 -2.84
N LEU A 179 -1.24 -18.03 -2.15
CA LEU A 179 -1.32 -18.07 -0.69
C LEU A 179 -0.13 -17.37 -0.04
N LYS A 180 1.07 -17.59 -0.57
CA LYS A 180 2.30 -16.95 -0.10
C LYS A 180 2.23 -15.43 -0.25
N GLU A 181 1.85 -14.94 -1.44
CA GLU A 181 1.84 -13.51 -1.76
C GLU A 181 0.74 -12.73 -1.02
N VAL A 182 -0.44 -13.34 -0.84
CA VAL A 182 -1.59 -12.65 -0.24
C VAL A 182 -1.64 -12.81 1.28
N TRP A 183 -1.27 -13.98 1.82
CA TRP A 183 -1.38 -14.29 3.26
C TRP A 183 -0.05 -14.62 3.95
N GLY A 184 1.03 -14.78 3.18
CA GLY A 184 2.35 -15.11 3.70
C GLY A 184 2.62 -16.61 3.83
N TYR A 185 3.87 -16.93 4.19
CA TYR A 185 4.36 -18.32 4.22
C TYR A 185 3.57 -19.29 5.13
N GLY A 186 2.97 -18.80 6.22
CA GLY A 186 2.20 -19.63 7.15
C GLY A 186 0.91 -20.23 6.56
N TYR A 187 0.46 -19.76 5.41
CA TYR A 187 -0.82 -20.17 4.79
C TYR A 187 -0.65 -21.04 3.55
N VAL A 188 0.57 -21.39 3.14
CA VAL A 188 0.88 -22.00 1.83
C VAL A 188 0.16 -23.34 1.59
N GLU A 189 -0.20 -24.06 2.64
CA GLU A 189 -0.91 -25.35 2.54
C GLU A 189 -2.43 -25.21 2.68
N GLN A 190 -2.95 -24.00 2.93
CA GLN A 190 -4.39 -23.78 3.19
C GLN A 190 -5.18 -23.51 1.91
N THR A 191 -5.13 -24.42 0.96
CA THR A 191 -5.79 -24.27 -0.35
C THR A 191 -7.32 -24.11 -0.26
N GLN A 192 -7.95 -24.69 0.76
CA GLN A 192 -9.40 -24.52 1.00
C GLN A 192 -9.75 -23.05 1.33
N TYR A 193 -8.87 -22.36 2.07
CA TYR A 193 -9.04 -20.96 2.42
C TYR A 193 -9.05 -20.10 1.14
N LEU A 194 -8.08 -20.31 0.24
CA LEU A 194 -8.02 -19.62 -1.04
C LEU A 194 -9.29 -19.85 -1.88
N ARG A 195 -9.83 -21.09 -1.92
CA ARG A 195 -11.05 -21.40 -2.67
C ARG A 195 -12.25 -20.57 -2.21
N VAL A 196 -12.38 -20.35 -0.90
CA VAL A 196 -13.47 -19.52 -0.35
C VAL A 196 -13.34 -18.07 -0.83
N PHE A 197 -12.14 -17.49 -0.76
CA PHE A 197 -11.91 -16.11 -1.23
C PHE A 197 -12.12 -15.96 -2.74
N VAL A 198 -11.65 -16.92 -3.53
CA VAL A 198 -11.90 -16.93 -4.99
C VAL A 198 -13.41 -17.00 -5.28
N ALA A 199 -14.14 -17.85 -4.57
CA ALA A 199 -15.59 -17.94 -4.74
C ALA A 199 -16.32 -16.65 -4.36
N GLN A 200 -15.90 -15.98 -3.26
CA GLN A 200 -16.45 -14.70 -2.85
C GLN A 200 -16.12 -13.59 -3.86
N LEU A 201 -14.89 -13.55 -4.34
CA LEU A 201 -14.45 -12.58 -5.33
C LEU A 201 -15.20 -12.75 -6.64
N ARG A 202 -15.37 -13.99 -7.13
CA ARG A 202 -16.19 -14.29 -8.32
C ARG A 202 -17.62 -13.76 -8.20
N LYS A 203 -18.26 -13.93 -7.05
CA LYS A 203 -19.62 -13.39 -6.83
C LYS A 203 -19.71 -11.88 -7.02
N LYS A 204 -18.61 -11.16 -6.80
CA LYS A 204 -18.57 -9.71 -6.91
C LYS A 204 -18.17 -9.22 -8.29
N ILE A 205 -17.24 -9.90 -8.96
CA ILE A 205 -16.64 -9.40 -10.21
C ILE A 205 -17.12 -10.13 -11.47
N GLU A 206 -17.61 -11.37 -11.38
CA GLU A 206 -18.06 -12.16 -12.54
C GLU A 206 -19.51 -11.88 -12.89
N ASN A 207 -19.85 -11.94 -14.17
CA ASN A 207 -21.25 -11.92 -14.61
C ASN A 207 -21.98 -13.19 -14.20
N ASN A 208 -21.32 -14.33 -14.34
CA ASN A 208 -21.79 -15.63 -13.91
C ASN A 208 -20.73 -16.34 -13.06
N PRO A 209 -20.84 -16.32 -11.72
CA PRO A 209 -19.86 -16.95 -10.84
C PRO A 209 -19.68 -18.45 -11.03
N SER A 210 -20.71 -19.14 -11.59
CA SER A 210 -20.69 -20.58 -11.88
C SER A 210 -20.01 -20.90 -13.21
N ASN A 211 -19.93 -19.93 -14.12
CA ASN A 211 -19.19 -20.03 -15.38
C ASN A 211 -18.26 -18.77 -15.49
N PRO A 212 -17.17 -18.71 -14.70
CA PRO A 212 -16.32 -17.54 -14.62
C PRO A 212 -15.50 -17.33 -15.88
N THR A 213 -15.36 -16.08 -16.28
CA THR A 213 -14.55 -15.65 -17.44
C THR A 213 -13.33 -14.83 -17.05
N LEU A 214 -13.35 -14.21 -15.85
CA LEU A 214 -12.21 -13.42 -15.35
C LEU A 214 -11.25 -14.29 -14.52
N ILE A 215 -11.75 -15.05 -13.55
CA ILE A 215 -10.91 -15.93 -12.74
C ILE A 215 -11.16 -17.39 -13.17
N ILE A 216 -10.30 -17.92 -13.98
CA ILE A 216 -10.38 -19.28 -14.51
C ILE A 216 -9.67 -20.24 -13.56
N THR A 217 -10.27 -21.42 -13.32
CA THR A 217 -9.64 -22.47 -12.50
C THR A 217 -8.79 -23.37 -13.38
N GLU A 218 -7.51 -23.47 -13.08
CA GLU A 218 -6.60 -24.46 -13.68
C GLU A 218 -6.52 -25.66 -12.73
N SER A 219 -7.22 -26.72 -13.10
CA SER A 219 -7.43 -27.90 -12.24
C SER A 219 -6.14 -28.49 -11.70
N GLY A 220 -6.05 -28.64 -10.38
CA GLY A 220 -4.87 -29.19 -9.70
C GLY A 220 -3.69 -28.21 -9.57
N ILE A 221 -3.69 -27.08 -10.26
CA ILE A 221 -2.56 -26.12 -10.33
C ILE A 221 -2.86 -24.84 -9.55
N GLY A 222 -3.94 -24.13 -9.93
CA GLY A 222 -4.24 -22.81 -9.38
C GLY A 222 -5.30 -22.05 -10.15
N TYR A 223 -5.03 -20.78 -10.38
CA TYR A 223 -5.95 -19.86 -11.06
C TYR A 223 -5.22 -19.01 -12.10
N ARG A 224 -5.95 -18.63 -13.16
CA ARG A 224 -5.52 -17.68 -14.19
C ARG A 224 -6.54 -16.56 -14.29
N PHE A 225 -6.10 -15.33 -14.52
CA PHE A 225 -6.94 -14.15 -14.64
C PHE A 225 -6.99 -13.68 -16.11
N GLY A 226 -8.21 -13.67 -16.67
CA GLY A 226 -8.41 -13.32 -18.07
C GLY A 226 -7.74 -14.29 -19.05
N ASP A 227 -7.89 -14.00 -20.33
CA ASP A 227 -7.15 -14.64 -21.41
C ASP A 227 -5.86 -13.89 -21.72
#